data_5b3176d0a6f86e6e0726e3aa6c1832df
#
_entry.id   5b3176d0a6f86e6e0726e3aa6c1832df
#
_cell.length_a   1.000
_cell.length_b   1.000
_cell.length_c   1.000
_cell.angle_alpha   90.00
_cell.angle_beta   90.00
_cell.angle_gamma   90.00
#
_symmetry.space_group_name_H-M   'P 1'
#
loop_
_entity.id
_entity.type
_entity.pdbx_description
1 polymer ?
#
loop_
_entity_poly.entity_id
_entity_poly.type
_entity_poly.pdbx_seq_one_letter_code
_entity_poly.pdbx_strand_id
1 'polypeptide(L)'
;MILWTFQEEEIYQSILKTGKYICDPEKSTMLDLDMKPAYDWLVTQMKERVGNPPEGVTYPVWAWYAQKSQHQKPDLRTERWCYGNGGEKYVCLEIEVPDEQVLLSDFDLWGLILLDALISETGAEDTEFEKIYESLSPEKQFEMKYENWKRVFDVSPLDNEWMRRGEWIQATFWVLTKDMIRKVRYFTAPKRKRNY
;
A
#
# COMPACT_ATOMS: atom_id res chain seq x y z
N MET A 1 -0.15 13.67 9.85
CA MET A 1 -1.26 12.89 9.23
C MET A 1 -1.61 11.71 10.11
N ILE A 2 -2.91 11.43 10.35
CA ILE A 2 -3.35 10.23 11.09
C ILE A 2 -3.54 9.08 10.10
N LEU A 3 -2.98 7.92 10.42
CA LEU A 3 -3.02 6.72 9.60
C LEU A 3 -3.37 5.51 10.46
N TRP A 4 -3.78 4.41 9.82
CA TRP A 4 -4.06 3.14 10.49
C TRP A 4 -3.29 2.01 9.85
N THR A 5 -2.40 1.34 10.60
CA THR A 5 -1.68 0.17 10.14
C THR A 5 -2.07 -1.06 10.94
N PHE A 6 -2.13 -2.19 10.25
CA PHE A 6 -2.44 -3.49 10.84
C PHE A 6 -1.17 -4.30 10.93
N GLN A 7 -0.87 -4.78 12.13
CA GLN A 7 0.33 -5.56 12.42
C GLN A 7 -0.02 -6.79 13.24
N GLU A 8 0.78 -7.83 13.13
CA GLU A 8 0.73 -8.94 14.08
C GLU A 8 1.04 -8.44 15.50
N GLU A 9 0.39 -9.03 16.52
CA GLU A 9 0.63 -8.62 17.91
C GLU A 9 2.10 -8.74 18.30
N GLU A 10 2.82 -9.75 17.78
CA GLU A 10 4.26 -9.94 18.02
C GLU A 10 5.12 -8.80 17.47
N ILE A 11 4.77 -8.28 16.29
CA ILE A 11 5.43 -7.11 15.71
C ILE A 11 5.22 -5.90 16.63
N TYR A 12 4.01 -5.66 17.11
CA TYR A 12 3.74 -4.59 18.05
C TYR A 12 4.55 -4.74 19.36
N GLN A 13 4.62 -5.95 19.92
CA GLN A 13 5.46 -6.20 21.09
C GLN A 13 6.95 -5.95 20.83
N SER A 14 7.42 -6.24 19.61
CA SER A 14 8.78 -5.91 19.19
C SER A 14 8.98 -4.38 19.13
N ILE A 15 8.03 -3.61 18.56
CA ILE A 15 8.09 -2.14 18.54
C ILE A 15 8.22 -1.56 19.96
N LEU A 16 7.46 -2.09 20.91
CA LEU A 16 7.54 -1.63 22.31
C LEU A 16 8.92 -1.84 22.93
N LYS A 17 9.64 -2.89 22.52
CA LYS A 17 10.98 -3.25 23.04
C LYS A 17 12.10 -2.51 22.30
N THR A 18 12.01 -2.44 20.97
CA THR A 18 13.10 -1.93 20.10
C THR A 18 12.93 -0.46 19.75
N GLY A 19 11.74 0.11 19.97
CA GLY A 19 11.37 1.48 19.61
C GLY A 19 10.90 1.66 18.17
N LYS A 20 11.10 0.68 17.28
CA LYS A 20 10.75 0.80 15.85
C LYS A 20 10.45 -0.53 15.18
N TYR A 21 9.80 -0.44 14.02
CA TYR A 21 9.63 -1.51 13.04
C TYR A 21 10.05 -1.01 11.65
N ILE A 22 10.78 -1.83 10.95
CA ILE A 22 11.11 -1.70 9.53
C ILE A 22 10.58 -2.92 8.80
N CYS A 23 10.18 -2.74 7.55
CA CYS A 23 9.75 -3.87 6.72
C CYS A 23 10.93 -4.82 6.50
N ASP A 24 10.71 -6.10 6.82
CA ASP A 24 11.67 -7.18 6.58
C ASP A 24 11.33 -7.86 5.25
N PRO A 25 12.12 -7.64 4.18
CA PRO A 25 11.82 -8.20 2.87
C PRO A 25 11.81 -9.73 2.86
N GLU A 26 12.58 -10.39 3.73
CA GLU A 26 12.63 -11.86 3.79
C GLU A 26 11.35 -12.48 4.36
N LYS A 27 10.53 -11.68 5.06
CA LYS A 27 9.24 -12.10 5.61
C LYS A 27 8.05 -11.70 4.75
N SER A 28 8.29 -10.96 3.68
CA SER A 28 7.24 -10.47 2.79
C SER A 28 6.94 -11.49 1.69
N THR A 29 5.82 -12.18 1.80
CA THR A 29 5.34 -13.09 0.75
C THR A 29 5.05 -12.39 -0.57
N MET A 30 4.80 -11.08 -0.55
CA MET A 30 4.52 -10.29 -1.75
C MET A 30 5.78 -10.05 -2.60
N LEU A 31 6.97 -10.06 -1.98
CA LEU A 31 8.25 -9.91 -2.70
C LEU A 31 8.75 -11.23 -3.31
N ASP A 32 8.25 -12.36 -2.83
CA ASP A 32 8.53 -13.69 -3.39
C ASP A 32 7.70 -13.99 -4.65
N LEU A 33 6.62 -13.25 -4.88
CA LEU A 33 5.83 -13.30 -6.09
C LEU A 33 6.45 -12.35 -7.13
N ASP A 34 6.06 -12.46 -8.40
CA ASP A 34 6.55 -11.61 -9.51
C ASP A 34 6.21 -10.10 -9.35
N MET A 35 5.90 -9.67 -8.11
CA MET A 35 5.51 -8.29 -7.76
C MET A 35 6.70 -7.40 -7.35
N LYS A 36 7.89 -7.98 -7.16
CA LYS A 36 9.08 -7.23 -6.73
C LYS A 36 9.38 -5.99 -7.60
N PRO A 37 9.26 -6.03 -8.94
CA PRO A 37 9.49 -4.84 -9.77
C PRO A 37 8.59 -3.65 -9.42
N ALA A 38 7.31 -3.90 -9.07
CA ALA A 38 6.37 -2.86 -8.64
C ALA A 38 6.81 -2.22 -7.31
N TYR A 39 7.25 -3.04 -6.35
CA TYR A 39 7.76 -2.54 -5.07
C TYR A 39 9.09 -1.78 -5.21
N ASP A 40 10.00 -2.24 -6.07
CA ASP A 40 11.25 -1.53 -6.36
C ASP A 40 11.00 -0.17 -7.03
N TRP A 41 10.02 -0.12 -7.94
CA TRP A 41 9.55 1.13 -8.53
C TRP A 41 8.98 2.08 -7.46
N LEU A 42 8.13 1.57 -6.55
CA LEU A 42 7.59 2.36 -5.45
C LEU A 42 8.70 2.93 -4.56
N VAL A 43 9.73 2.12 -4.24
CA VAL A 43 10.91 2.59 -3.47
C VAL A 43 11.59 3.74 -4.18
N THR A 44 11.71 3.71 -5.52
CA THR A 44 12.25 4.81 -6.30
C THR A 44 11.38 6.06 -6.17
N GLN A 45 10.05 5.92 -6.28
CA GLN A 45 9.11 7.03 -6.12
C GLN A 45 9.14 7.62 -4.70
N MET A 46 9.26 6.77 -3.69
CA MET A 46 9.41 7.23 -2.30
C MET A 46 10.70 8.04 -2.10
N LYS A 47 11.83 7.60 -2.68
CA LYS A 47 13.08 8.37 -2.61
C LYS A 47 12.96 9.76 -3.24
N GLU A 48 12.26 9.85 -4.35
CA GLU A 48 12.04 11.12 -5.08
C GLU A 48 11.10 12.07 -4.35
N ARG A 49 10.05 11.56 -3.71
CA ARG A 49 8.93 12.35 -3.18
C ARG A 49 9.00 12.59 -1.66
N VAL A 50 9.52 11.61 -0.94
CA VAL A 50 9.59 11.62 0.54
C VAL A 50 11.05 11.81 1.02
N GLY A 51 12.01 11.30 0.24
CA GLY A 51 13.43 11.32 0.57
C GLY A 51 14.00 9.93 0.80
N ASN A 52 15.31 9.86 0.99
CA ASN A 52 16.00 8.58 1.14
C ASN A 52 15.55 7.82 2.40
N PRO A 53 15.49 6.48 2.33
CA PRO A 53 15.22 5.66 3.50
C PRO A 53 16.35 5.82 4.55
N PRO A 54 16.03 5.68 5.83
CA PRO A 54 17.05 5.53 6.87
C PRO A 54 17.93 4.30 6.62
N GLU A 55 19.11 4.29 7.24
CA GLU A 55 20.06 3.17 7.12
C GLU A 55 19.40 1.83 7.52
N GLY A 56 19.59 0.82 6.68
CA GLY A 56 19.04 -0.52 6.88
C GLY A 56 17.56 -0.70 6.49
N VAL A 57 16.92 0.34 5.94
CA VAL A 57 15.54 0.26 5.44
C VAL A 57 15.53 0.09 3.94
N THR A 58 14.86 -0.98 3.46
CA THR A 58 14.78 -1.30 2.02
C THR A 58 13.39 -1.00 1.45
N TYR A 59 12.33 -1.38 2.16
CA TYR A 59 10.94 -1.19 1.73
C TYR A 59 10.13 -0.42 2.76
N PRO A 60 9.08 0.31 2.32
CA PRO A 60 8.24 1.10 3.21
C PRO A 60 7.28 0.24 4.04
N VAL A 61 6.79 0.83 5.11
CA VAL A 61 5.64 0.35 5.88
C VAL A 61 4.36 0.88 5.24
N TRP A 62 3.32 0.06 5.22
CA TRP A 62 2.00 0.39 4.67
C TRP A 62 1.00 0.71 5.77
N ALA A 63 0.13 1.66 5.47
CA ALA A 63 -1.02 2.02 6.31
C ALA A 63 -2.21 2.44 5.43
N TRP A 64 -3.36 2.59 6.04
CA TRP A 64 -4.54 3.20 5.44
C TRP A 64 -4.63 4.67 5.80
N TYR A 65 -4.89 5.51 4.80
CA TYR A 65 -5.28 6.91 4.99
C TYR A 65 -6.80 7.04 4.98
N ALA A 66 -7.47 6.49 3.97
CA ALA A 66 -8.92 6.50 3.85
C ALA A 66 -9.44 5.16 3.34
N GLN A 67 -10.66 4.81 3.76
CA GLN A 67 -11.41 3.66 3.29
C GLN A 67 -12.84 4.11 2.97
N LYS A 68 -13.37 3.69 1.82
CA LYS A 68 -14.72 4.08 1.35
C LYS A 68 -14.88 5.59 1.33
N SER A 69 -13.91 6.30 0.78
CA SER A 69 -13.84 7.77 0.69
C SER A 69 -13.89 8.48 2.05
N GLN A 70 -13.61 7.79 3.15
CA GLN A 70 -13.67 8.36 4.50
C GLN A 70 -12.32 8.20 5.22
N HIS A 71 -11.75 9.34 5.65
CA HIS A 71 -10.59 9.38 6.53
C HIS A 71 -11.05 9.15 7.99
N GLN A 72 -11.23 7.90 8.35
CA GLN A 72 -11.67 7.50 9.69
C GLN A 72 -11.10 6.15 10.10
N LYS A 73 -11.12 5.88 11.40
CA LYS A 73 -10.65 4.60 11.95
C LYS A 73 -11.38 3.41 11.32
N PRO A 74 -10.65 2.37 10.87
CA PRO A 74 -11.25 1.16 10.31
C PRO A 74 -12.21 0.44 11.27
N ASP A 75 -13.29 -0.14 10.74
CA ASP A 75 -14.21 -0.97 11.52
C ASP A 75 -13.66 -2.40 11.65
N LEU A 76 -13.11 -2.74 12.80
CA LEU A 76 -12.51 -4.05 13.05
C LEU A 76 -13.50 -5.22 12.99
N ARG A 77 -14.82 -4.98 12.98
CA ARG A 77 -15.82 -6.05 12.80
C ARG A 77 -15.77 -6.62 11.38
N THR A 78 -15.43 -5.77 10.39
CA THR A 78 -15.27 -6.14 8.99
C THR A 78 -13.80 -6.40 8.64
N GLU A 79 -12.91 -5.50 9.02
CA GLU A 79 -11.50 -5.56 8.66
C GLU A 79 -10.80 -6.86 9.12
N ARG A 80 -11.15 -7.37 10.29
CA ARG A 80 -10.53 -8.61 10.81
C ARG A 80 -10.63 -9.83 9.88
N TRP A 81 -11.56 -9.81 8.91
CA TRP A 81 -11.72 -10.89 7.95
C TRP A 81 -10.67 -10.84 6.81
N CYS A 82 -10.00 -9.72 6.64
CA CYS A 82 -8.96 -9.51 5.64
C CYS A 82 -7.57 -9.97 6.10
N TYR A 83 -7.42 -10.24 7.42
CA TYR A 83 -6.12 -10.56 8.01
C TYR A 83 -6.04 -11.99 8.52
N GLY A 84 -4.85 -12.61 8.33
CA GLY A 84 -4.48 -13.91 8.89
C GLY A 84 -5.26 -15.12 8.40
N ASN A 85 -4.88 -16.27 8.94
CA ASN A 85 -5.45 -17.58 8.58
C ASN A 85 -6.45 -18.12 9.61
N GLY A 86 -6.81 -17.29 10.58
CA GLY A 86 -7.78 -17.62 11.61
C GLY A 86 -7.19 -18.03 12.96
N GLY A 87 -7.54 -17.25 13.97
CA GLY A 87 -7.05 -17.42 15.34
C GLY A 87 -5.78 -16.64 15.67
N GLU A 88 -5.12 -16.04 14.68
CA GLU A 88 -3.96 -15.18 14.87
C GLU A 88 -4.37 -13.84 15.46
N LYS A 89 -3.48 -13.29 16.28
CA LYS A 89 -3.70 -12.02 16.98
C LYS A 89 -3.04 -10.86 16.24
N TYR A 90 -3.80 -9.80 16.07
CA TYR A 90 -3.40 -8.57 15.39
C TYR A 90 -3.69 -7.35 16.24
N VAL A 91 -3.05 -6.26 15.87
CA VAL A 91 -3.35 -4.91 16.34
C VAL A 91 -3.64 -4.00 15.16
N CYS A 92 -4.61 -3.12 15.33
CA CYS A 92 -4.77 -1.95 14.48
C CYS A 92 -4.18 -0.77 15.25
N LEU A 93 -3.10 -0.22 14.73
CA LEU A 93 -2.41 0.93 15.30
C LEU A 93 -2.91 2.20 14.61
N GLU A 94 -3.44 3.14 15.38
CA GLU A 94 -3.62 4.52 14.96
C GLU A 94 -2.31 5.25 15.20
N ILE A 95 -1.73 5.79 14.15
CA ILE A 95 -0.42 6.42 14.18
C ILE A 95 -0.50 7.85 13.64
N GLU A 96 0.39 8.70 14.10
CA GLU A 96 0.58 10.04 13.56
C GLU A 96 1.97 10.12 12.92
N VAL A 97 1.98 10.39 11.61
CA VAL A 97 3.20 10.52 10.80
C VAL A 97 3.25 11.93 10.22
N PRO A 98 4.40 12.64 10.23
CA PRO A 98 4.53 13.92 9.54
C PRO A 98 4.14 13.81 8.06
N ASP A 99 3.40 14.78 7.54
CA ASP A 99 2.82 14.72 6.19
C ASP A 99 3.90 14.58 5.12
N GLU A 100 5.05 15.24 5.31
CA GLU A 100 6.19 15.18 4.42
C GLU A 100 6.92 13.82 4.39
N GLN A 101 6.61 12.94 5.32
CA GLN A 101 7.15 11.58 5.39
C GLN A 101 6.21 10.53 4.82
N VAL A 102 5.06 10.94 4.27
CA VAL A 102 4.02 10.04 3.77
C VAL A 102 3.85 10.20 2.26
N LEU A 103 3.81 9.08 1.55
CA LEU A 103 3.37 9.02 0.17
C LEU A 103 2.00 8.32 0.12
N LEU A 104 0.99 9.05 -0.35
CA LEU A 104 -0.35 8.48 -0.56
C LEU A 104 -0.44 7.82 -1.94
N SER A 105 -1.21 6.75 -2.03
CA SER A 105 -1.51 6.05 -3.28
C SER A 105 -2.92 5.47 -3.26
N ASP A 106 -3.54 5.37 -4.43
CA ASP A 106 -4.82 4.69 -4.59
C ASP A 106 -4.62 3.18 -4.58
N PHE A 107 -5.42 2.47 -3.78
CA PHE A 107 -5.31 1.02 -3.61
C PHE A 107 -5.70 0.23 -4.85
N ASP A 108 -6.76 0.65 -5.55
CA ASP A 108 -7.25 -0.08 -6.73
C ASP A 108 -6.26 0.09 -7.90
N LEU A 109 -5.70 1.30 -8.08
CA LEU A 109 -4.65 1.55 -9.06
C LEU A 109 -3.34 0.83 -8.71
N TRP A 110 -3.02 0.70 -7.42
CA TRP A 110 -1.88 -0.12 -6.99
C TRP A 110 -2.06 -1.58 -7.42
N GLY A 111 -3.29 -2.10 -7.37
CA GLY A 111 -3.62 -3.43 -7.88
C GLY A 111 -3.26 -3.60 -9.35
N LEU A 112 -3.48 -2.60 -10.20
CA LEU A 112 -3.09 -2.63 -11.62
C LEU A 112 -1.56 -2.67 -11.78
N ILE A 113 -0.83 -1.90 -10.97
CA ILE A 113 0.64 -1.92 -10.97
C ILE A 113 1.17 -3.31 -10.60
N LEU A 114 0.58 -3.97 -9.60
CA LEU A 114 0.96 -5.34 -9.22
C LEU A 114 0.70 -6.37 -10.33
N LEU A 115 -0.25 -6.10 -11.21
CA LEU A 115 -0.55 -6.90 -12.40
C LEU A 115 0.27 -6.49 -13.63
N ASP A 116 1.25 -5.60 -13.47
CA ASP A 116 2.10 -5.05 -14.54
C ASP A 116 1.32 -4.31 -15.64
N ALA A 117 0.10 -3.81 -15.34
CA ALA A 117 -0.79 -3.16 -16.29
C ALA A 117 -0.56 -1.64 -16.34
N LEU A 118 -0.98 -1.01 -17.45
CA LEU A 118 -1.12 0.44 -17.57
C LEU A 118 -2.37 0.92 -16.83
N ILE A 119 -2.35 2.16 -16.37
CA ILE A 119 -3.48 2.83 -15.74
C ILE A 119 -4.11 3.76 -16.77
N SER A 120 -5.38 3.51 -17.10
CA SER A 120 -6.18 4.32 -18.03
C SER A 120 -7.46 4.79 -17.34
N GLU A 121 -7.87 6.04 -17.55
CA GLU A 121 -9.06 6.64 -16.94
C GLU A 121 -10.32 6.45 -17.78
N THR A 122 -10.18 6.00 -19.03
CA THR A 122 -11.27 5.69 -19.95
C THR A 122 -10.91 4.52 -20.86
N GLY A 123 -11.90 3.80 -21.40
CA GLY A 123 -11.67 2.74 -22.39
C GLY A 123 -11.06 3.25 -23.70
N ALA A 124 -11.31 4.51 -24.08
CA ALA A 124 -10.67 5.12 -25.24
C ALA A 124 -9.18 5.33 -25.02
N GLU A 125 -8.79 5.85 -23.83
CA GLU A 125 -7.39 6.02 -23.43
C GLU A 125 -6.67 4.67 -23.33
N ASP A 126 -7.34 3.65 -22.81
CA ASP A 126 -6.82 2.29 -22.73
C ASP A 126 -6.45 1.73 -24.11
N THR A 127 -7.37 1.83 -25.05
CA THR A 127 -7.14 1.42 -26.43
C THR A 127 -6.00 2.21 -27.10
N GLU A 128 -5.85 3.49 -26.77
CA GLU A 128 -4.77 4.32 -27.28
C GLU A 128 -3.41 3.90 -26.70
N PHE A 129 -3.38 3.67 -25.39
CA PHE A 129 -2.17 3.21 -24.68
C PHE A 129 -1.69 1.86 -25.20
N GLU A 130 -2.61 0.89 -25.41
CA GLU A 130 -2.26 -0.42 -25.97
C GLU A 130 -1.58 -0.27 -27.32
N LYS A 131 -2.15 0.52 -28.24
CA LYS A 131 -1.58 0.73 -29.60
C LYS A 131 -0.19 1.38 -29.54
N ILE A 132 -0.02 2.37 -28.68
CA ILE A 132 1.28 3.03 -28.51
C ILE A 132 2.27 2.02 -27.91
N TYR A 133 1.90 1.33 -26.85
CA TYR A 133 2.74 0.37 -26.13
C TYR A 133 3.25 -0.74 -27.06
N GLU A 134 2.37 -1.35 -27.87
CA GLU A 134 2.73 -2.38 -28.83
C GLU A 134 3.71 -1.89 -29.93
N SER A 135 3.71 -0.61 -30.26
CA SER A 135 4.60 -0.02 -31.26
C SER A 135 6.01 0.30 -30.72
N LEU A 136 6.21 0.26 -29.40
CA LEU A 136 7.45 0.67 -28.75
C LEU A 136 8.47 -0.48 -28.62
N SER A 137 9.76 -0.15 -28.56
CA SER A 137 10.78 -1.10 -28.13
C SER A 137 10.59 -1.46 -26.64
N PRO A 138 11.10 -2.63 -26.20
CA PRO A 138 10.98 -3.05 -24.79
C PRO A 138 11.45 -2.00 -23.79
N GLU A 139 12.54 -1.29 -24.08
CA GLU A 139 13.06 -0.22 -23.22
C GLU A 139 12.06 0.93 -23.09
N LYS A 140 11.46 1.35 -24.21
CA LYS A 140 10.46 2.43 -24.24
C LYS A 140 9.13 1.99 -23.64
N GLN A 141 8.77 0.73 -23.75
CA GLN A 141 7.61 0.16 -23.06
C GLN A 141 7.78 0.28 -21.55
N PHE A 142 8.97 0.00 -21.03
CA PHE A 142 9.32 0.15 -19.63
C PHE A 142 9.22 1.61 -19.16
N GLU A 143 9.81 2.54 -19.93
CA GLU A 143 9.76 3.98 -19.63
C GLU A 143 8.31 4.49 -19.60
N MET A 144 7.51 4.15 -20.64
CA MET A 144 6.11 4.52 -20.71
C MET A 144 5.30 3.99 -19.52
N LYS A 145 5.48 2.71 -19.19
CA LYS A 145 4.77 2.07 -18.08
C LYS A 145 5.11 2.73 -16.75
N TYR A 146 6.37 2.94 -16.44
CA TYR A 146 6.82 3.54 -15.19
C TYR A 146 6.38 5.00 -15.04
N GLU A 147 6.29 5.74 -16.13
CA GLU A 147 5.73 7.09 -16.13
C GLU A 147 4.21 7.04 -15.91
N ASN A 148 3.50 6.14 -16.59
CA ASN A 148 2.06 5.95 -16.45
C ASN A 148 1.66 5.55 -15.02
N TRP A 149 2.44 4.69 -14.37
CA TRP A 149 2.18 4.25 -12.99
C TRP A 149 2.17 5.38 -11.97
N LYS A 150 2.79 6.53 -12.24
CA LYS A 150 2.74 7.71 -11.36
C LYS A 150 1.32 8.23 -11.11
N ARG A 151 0.36 7.84 -11.95
CA ARG A 151 -1.07 8.12 -11.76
C ARG A 151 -1.64 7.54 -10.47
N VAL A 152 -1.02 6.51 -9.90
CA VAL A 152 -1.40 5.91 -8.61
C VAL A 152 -1.35 6.92 -7.46
N PHE A 153 -0.56 7.98 -7.58
CA PHE A 153 -0.40 9.01 -6.57
C PHE A 153 -1.42 10.16 -6.69
N ASP A 154 -2.22 10.18 -7.76
CA ASP A 154 -3.41 11.01 -7.81
C ASP A 154 -4.52 10.30 -7.04
N VAL A 155 -4.79 10.78 -5.85
CA VAL A 155 -5.82 10.24 -4.95
C VAL A 155 -7.12 11.07 -4.99
N SER A 156 -7.24 11.98 -5.94
CA SER A 156 -8.48 12.75 -6.15
C SER A 156 -9.62 11.83 -6.59
N PRO A 157 -10.86 12.06 -6.11
CA PRO A 157 -11.98 11.19 -6.45
C PRO A 157 -12.29 11.20 -7.96
N LEU A 158 -12.41 10.01 -8.54
CA LEU A 158 -12.92 9.77 -9.88
C LEU A 158 -13.86 8.57 -9.83
N ASP A 159 -15.07 8.72 -10.35
CA ASP A 159 -16.04 7.64 -10.49
C ASP A 159 -16.73 7.76 -11.87
N ASN A 160 -16.37 6.86 -12.78
CA ASN A 160 -16.95 6.78 -14.10
C ASN A 160 -17.21 5.30 -14.47
N GLU A 161 -17.70 5.04 -15.68
CA GLU A 161 -18.03 3.68 -16.14
C GLU A 161 -16.80 2.76 -16.25
N TRP A 162 -15.59 3.33 -16.33
CA TRP A 162 -14.33 2.61 -16.55
C TRP A 162 -13.55 2.40 -15.27
N MET A 163 -13.47 3.41 -14.43
CA MET A 163 -12.55 3.44 -13.28
C MET A 163 -13.18 4.10 -12.06
N ARG A 164 -12.78 3.63 -10.88
CA ARG A 164 -12.95 4.32 -9.60
C ARG A 164 -11.59 4.60 -8.98
N ARG A 165 -11.42 5.80 -8.43
CA ARG A 165 -10.22 6.25 -7.75
C ARG A 165 -10.60 7.12 -6.54
N GLY A 166 -9.74 7.12 -5.50
CA GLY A 166 -9.94 7.95 -4.32
C GLY A 166 -10.90 7.36 -3.28
N GLU A 167 -11.40 6.14 -3.49
CA GLU A 167 -12.25 5.45 -2.52
C GLU A 167 -11.42 4.77 -1.42
N TRP A 168 -10.32 4.12 -1.82
CA TRP A 168 -9.41 3.40 -0.94
C TRP A 168 -8.00 3.96 -1.08
N ILE A 169 -7.56 4.72 -0.08
CA ILE A 169 -6.26 5.40 -0.13
C ILE A 169 -5.31 4.78 0.88
N GLN A 170 -4.20 4.28 0.36
CA GLN A 170 -3.08 3.78 1.14
C GLN A 170 -2.05 4.88 1.42
N ALA A 171 -1.22 4.64 2.40
CA ALA A 171 -0.10 5.48 2.77
C ALA A 171 1.14 4.62 2.95
N THR A 172 2.27 5.09 2.44
CA THR A 172 3.58 4.47 2.67
C THR A 172 4.53 5.45 3.34
N PHE A 173 5.35 4.93 4.26
CA PHE A 173 6.39 5.68 4.98
C PHE A 173 7.51 4.71 5.38
N TRP A 174 8.73 5.23 5.65
CA TRP A 174 9.90 4.35 5.76
C TRP A 174 9.94 3.51 7.04
N VAL A 175 9.58 4.07 8.18
CA VAL A 175 9.76 3.42 9.49
C VAL A 175 8.57 3.71 10.39
N LEU A 176 8.05 2.68 11.04
CA LEU A 176 7.07 2.83 12.11
C LEU A 176 7.80 2.89 13.45
N THR A 177 7.73 4.04 14.13
CA THR A 177 8.34 4.21 15.45
C THR A 177 7.29 4.15 16.57
N LYS A 178 7.72 3.78 17.77
CA LYS A 178 6.86 3.73 18.95
C LYS A 178 6.17 5.08 19.22
N ASP A 179 6.89 6.19 18.99
CA ASP A 179 6.38 7.54 19.29
C ASP A 179 5.28 8.00 18.31
N MET A 180 5.16 7.36 17.14
CA MET A 180 4.07 7.61 16.21
C MET A 180 2.75 7.00 16.70
N ILE A 181 2.77 6.01 17.59
CA ILE A 181 1.58 5.26 18.01
C ILE A 181 0.74 6.09 18.95
N ARG A 182 -0.50 6.41 18.58
CA ARG A 182 -1.49 7.15 19.36
C ARG A 182 -2.49 6.25 20.04
N LYS A 183 -2.90 5.17 19.36
CA LYS A 183 -3.90 4.23 19.87
C LYS A 183 -3.67 2.83 19.36
N VAL A 184 -3.99 1.85 20.18
CA VAL A 184 -3.90 0.41 19.85
C VAL A 184 -5.26 -0.24 20.04
N ARG A 185 -5.69 -1.00 19.05
CA ARG A 185 -6.91 -1.83 19.11
C ARG A 185 -6.55 -3.27 18.74
N TYR A 186 -6.75 -4.17 19.68
CA TYR A 186 -6.49 -5.60 19.49
C TYR A 186 -7.67 -6.30 18.82
N PHE A 187 -7.37 -7.27 17.98
CA PHE A 187 -8.37 -8.17 17.43
C PHE A 187 -7.78 -9.54 17.11
N THR A 188 -8.65 -10.52 16.90
CA THR A 188 -8.28 -11.86 16.47
C THR A 188 -8.88 -12.11 15.11
N ALA A 189 -8.08 -12.59 14.16
CA ALA A 189 -8.54 -13.01 12.85
C ALA A 189 -9.55 -14.18 12.99
N PRO A 190 -10.73 -14.11 12.37
CA PRO A 190 -11.73 -15.17 12.51
C PRO A 190 -11.26 -16.45 11.82
N LYS A 191 -11.56 -17.59 12.40
CA LYS A 191 -11.36 -18.88 11.73
C LYS A 191 -12.31 -18.98 10.53
N ARG A 192 -11.78 -19.10 9.32
CA ARG A 192 -12.59 -19.40 8.14
C ARG A 192 -13.21 -20.79 8.32
N LYS A 193 -14.54 -20.89 8.32
CA LYS A 193 -15.18 -22.20 8.24
C LYS A 193 -14.79 -22.82 6.89
N ARG A 194 -14.10 -23.95 6.92
CA ARG A 194 -13.97 -24.78 5.71
C ARG A 194 -15.37 -25.30 5.40
N ASN A 195 -16.03 -24.75 4.40
CA ASN A 195 -17.19 -25.40 3.80
C ASN A 195 -16.61 -26.54 2.96
N TYR A 196 -16.78 -27.76 3.41
CA TYR A 196 -16.57 -28.97 2.62
C TYR A 196 -17.72 -29.16 1.65
#